data_0118fc67640b0753d4edaca532acbdb9
#
_entry.id   0118fc67640b0753d4edaca532acbdb9
#
_cell.length_a   1.000
_cell.length_b   1.000
_cell.length_c   1.000
_cell.angle_alpha   90.00
_cell.angle_beta   90.00
_cell.angle_gamma   90.00
#
_symmetry.space_group_name_H-M   'P 1'
#
loop_
_entity.id
_entity.type
_entity.pdbx_description
1 polymer ?
#
loop_
_entity_poly.entity_id
_entity_poly.type
_entity_poly.pdbx_seq_one_letter_code
_entity_poly.pdbx_strand_id
1 'polypeptide(L)'
;MMANKKTCPADKEAFAKALSDFVKELGSYVASEDGQWTVKGFIDIFKNIYTISSDTKIISKVLEIHLFPRILQFARNNGYSIVLAECQNWYPDFSFVKNDDQTVKFAVDLKTTYRDPNFPGHVNGFTLGSHGAYFRERTSTKNIQFPYAQYSGHFCLGIIYTRAEAKDIDETEIIRVRELADEENKTGAKYKVTAVDNLRSIASVVKDFKFFACEKWKLASDKQGSGNTANIGSITYIDDILAGNGVFSKLGEEWFDEYWMNYGVTTMIKKRKAVPIKSISDFLEFKKGDKSKIVEIKTKKRTGKERPDANFSSTNQKSGDQDK
;
A
#
# COMPACT_ATOMS: atom_id res chain seq x y z
N MET A 1 23.66 -25.54 -14.27
CA MET A 1 22.50 -24.96 -14.96
C MET A 1 21.25 -25.59 -14.38
N MET A 2 20.61 -25.04 -13.38
CA MET A 2 19.28 -25.48 -12.94
C MET A 2 18.26 -24.90 -13.91
N ALA A 3 17.58 -25.76 -14.64
CA ALA A 3 16.53 -25.41 -15.56
C ALA A 3 15.45 -24.63 -14.79
N ASN A 4 15.16 -23.40 -15.20
CA ASN A 4 14.00 -22.65 -14.76
C ASN A 4 12.76 -23.49 -15.05
N LYS A 5 12.27 -24.25 -14.07
CA LYS A 5 10.96 -24.89 -14.15
C LYS A 5 9.96 -23.76 -14.22
N LYS A 6 9.43 -23.48 -15.41
CA LYS A 6 8.33 -22.52 -15.57
C LYS A 6 7.24 -22.92 -14.58
N THR A 7 6.93 -22.05 -13.65
CA THR A 7 5.82 -22.19 -12.70
C THR A 7 4.59 -22.62 -13.47
N CYS A 8 3.84 -23.58 -12.95
CA CYS A 8 2.59 -24.00 -13.57
C CYS A 8 1.63 -22.79 -13.54
N PRO A 9 1.15 -22.28 -14.67
CA PRO A 9 0.20 -21.16 -14.71
C PRO A 9 -1.00 -21.39 -13.79
N ALA A 10 -1.44 -22.64 -13.62
CA ALA A 10 -2.53 -23.04 -12.75
C ALA A 10 -2.30 -22.67 -11.27
N ASP A 11 -1.07 -22.79 -10.74
CA ASP A 11 -0.78 -22.38 -9.35
C ASP A 11 -0.93 -20.88 -9.16
N LYS A 12 -0.50 -20.08 -10.13
CA LYS A 12 -0.61 -18.62 -10.09
C LYS A 12 -2.07 -18.16 -10.15
N GLU A 13 -2.87 -18.77 -11.04
CA GLU A 13 -4.29 -18.47 -11.16
C GLU A 13 -5.07 -18.89 -9.91
N ALA A 14 -4.78 -20.06 -9.36
CA ALA A 14 -5.39 -20.55 -8.12
C ALA A 14 -5.07 -19.63 -6.95
N PHE A 15 -3.81 -19.21 -6.78
CA PHE A 15 -3.41 -18.27 -5.73
C PHE A 15 -4.07 -16.90 -5.92
N ALA A 16 -4.09 -16.36 -7.15
CA ALA A 16 -4.74 -15.09 -7.46
C ALA A 16 -6.22 -15.12 -7.10
N LYS A 17 -6.93 -16.21 -7.46
CA LYS A 17 -8.34 -16.40 -7.11
C LYS A 17 -8.55 -16.48 -5.61
N ALA A 18 -7.80 -17.31 -4.91
CA ALA A 18 -7.89 -17.45 -3.46
C ALA A 18 -7.64 -16.12 -2.74
N LEU A 19 -6.61 -15.37 -3.16
CA LEU A 19 -6.31 -14.05 -2.60
C LEU A 19 -7.41 -13.02 -2.90
N SER A 20 -8.01 -13.06 -4.08
CA SER A 20 -9.15 -12.22 -4.45
C SER A 20 -10.40 -12.54 -3.63
N ASP A 21 -10.65 -13.81 -3.30
CA ASP A 21 -11.77 -14.21 -2.45
C ASP A 21 -11.51 -13.79 -0.99
N PHE A 22 -10.29 -13.98 -0.49
CA PHE A 22 -9.88 -13.57 0.85
C PHE A 22 -10.11 -12.07 1.14
N VAL A 23 -9.78 -11.19 0.20
CA VAL A 23 -9.93 -9.75 0.42
C VAL A 23 -11.39 -9.31 0.58
N LYS A 24 -12.35 -10.07 0.08
CA LYS A 24 -13.79 -9.77 0.23
C LYS A 24 -14.25 -9.90 1.69
N GLU A 25 -13.59 -10.75 2.47
CA GLU A 25 -13.90 -10.99 3.88
C GLU A 25 -13.25 -9.96 4.81
N LEU A 26 -12.21 -9.24 4.37
CA LEU A 26 -11.44 -8.34 5.22
C LEU A 26 -12.23 -7.11 5.68
N GLY A 27 -13.23 -6.67 4.91
CA GLY A 27 -14.06 -5.52 5.24
C GLY A 27 -14.73 -5.66 6.60
N SER A 28 -15.42 -6.77 6.84
CA SER A 28 -16.12 -7.06 8.09
C SER A 28 -15.18 -7.33 9.27
N TYR A 29 -13.93 -7.71 9.01
CA TYR A 29 -12.92 -7.88 10.06
C TYR A 29 -12.33 -6.56 10.52
N VAL A 30 -12.11 -5.63 9.58
CA VAL A 30 -11.39 -4.38 9.84
C VAL A 30 -12.34 -3.26 10.28
N ALA A 31 -13.56 -3.22 9.75
CA ALA A 31 -14.50 -2.14 10.00
C ALA A 31 -15.77 -2.62 10.70
N SER A 32 -16.32 -1.74 11.55
CA SER A 32 -17.68 -1.87 12.10
C SER A 32 -18.74 -1.55 11.03
N GLU A 33 -20.00 -1.80 11.34
CA GLU A 33 -21.14 -1.61 10.41
C GLU A 33 -21.26 -0.17 9.89
N ASP A 34 -20.83 0.81 10.69
CA ASP A 34 -20.79 2.23 10.33
C ASP A 34 -19.54 2.62 9.50
N GLY A 35 -18.75 1.63 9.08
CA GLY A 35 -17.55 1.80 8.25
C GLY A 35 -16.31 2.26 9.00
N GLN A 36 -16.40 2.53 10.31
CA GLN A 36 -15.24 2.94 11.10
C GLN A 36 -14.28 1.78 11.35
N TRP A 37 -13.00 2.07 11.45
CA TRP A 37 -12.00 1.11 11.85
C TRP A 37 -12.26 0.59 13.27
N THR A 38 -12.16 -0.71 13.47
CA THR A 38 -12.34 -1.35 14.79
C THR A 38 -11.18 -1.07 15.74
N VAL A 39 -10.00 -0.72 15.25
CA VAL A 39 -8.86 -0.28 16.07
C VAL A 39 -9.01 1.21 16.37
N LYS A 40 -9.21 1.54 17.64
CA LYS A 40 -9.51 2.90 18.10
C LYS A 40 -8.30 3.64 18.66
N GLY A 41 -7.26 2.93 19.07
CA GLY A 41 -6.07 3.52 19.68
C GLY A 41 -5.16 2.47 20.30
N PHE A 42 -4.15 2.94 21.00
CA PHE A 42 -3.26 2.13 21.83
C PHE A 42 -3.66 2.29 23.30
N ILE A 43 -3.74 1.18 24.02
CA ILE A 43 -4.06 1.19 25.44
C ILE A 43 -2.79 0.92 26.28
N ASP A 44 -2.59 1.69 27.36
CA ASP A 44 -1.55 1.41 28.36
C ASP A 44 -2.06 0.55 29.52
N ILE A 45 -1.18 0.18 30.44
CA ILE A 45 -1.52 -0.62 31.61
C ILE A 45 -2.44 0.11 32.61
N PHE A 46 -2.57 1.42 32.49
CA PHE A 46 -3.44 2.27 33.31
C PHE A 46 -4.83 2.48 32.67
N LYS A 47 -5.10 1.76 31.56
CA LYS A 47 -6.35 1.85 30.78
C LYS A 47 -6.57 3.21 30.11
N ASN A 48 -5.50 3.92 29.79
CA ASN A 48 -5.55 5.10 28.95
C ASN A 48 -5.44 4.68 27.48
N ILE A 49 -6.35 5.20 26.64
CA ILE A 49 -6.31 5.01 25.19
C ILE A 49 -5.75 6.27 24.56
N TYR A 50 -4.69 6.08 23.79
CA TYR A 50 -4.03 7.11 22.99
C TYR A 50 -4.49 6.98 21.54
N THR A 51 -4.97 8.07 20.96
CA THR A 51 -5.44 8.11 19.59
C THR A 51 -4.29 7.77 18.61
N ILE A 52 -4.59 7.01 17.57
CA ILE A 52 -3.64 6.75 16.48
C ILE A 52 -3.51 8.02 15.67
N SER A 53 -2.27 8.42 15.34
CA SER A 53 -2.02 9.54 14.43
C SER A 53 -2.57 9.24 13.03
N SER A 54 -3.04 10.28 12.34
CA SER A 54 -3.46 10.23 10.93
C SER A 54 -2.29 10.07 9.95
N ASP A 55 -1.04 9.97 10.44
CA ASP A 55 0.14 9.70 9.63
C ASP A 55 0.02 8.36 8.88
N THR A 56 0.27 8.39 7.57
CA THR A 56 0.10 7.22 6.71
C THR A 56 1.02 6.06 7.05
N LYS A 57 2.20 6.31 7.59
CA LYS A 57 3.14 5.24 7.96
C LYS A 57 2.66 4.49 9.19
N ILE A 58 2.11 5.23 10.17
CA ILE A 58 1.54 4.65 11.39
C ILE A 58 0.30 3.83 11.03
N ILE A 59 -0.64 4.40 10.27
CA ILE A 59 -1.85 3.69 9.82
C ILE A 59 -1.48 2.42 9.06
N SER A 60 -0.53 2.52 8.11
CA SER A 60 -0.07 1.37 7.33
C SER A 60 0.47 0.25 8.23
N LYS A 61 1.31 0.59 9.22
CA LYS A 61 1.90 -0.40 10.12
C LYS A 61 0.89 -1.02 11.07
N VAL A 62 -0.05 -0.24 11.58
CA VAL A 62 -1.12 -0.78 12.45
C VAL A 62 -2.07 -1.67 11.65
N LEU A 63 -2.41 -1.30 10.40
CA LEU A 63 -3.21 -2.18 9.52
C LEU A 63 -2.49 -3.50 9.22
N GLU A 64 -1.19 -3.47 8.97
CA GLU A 64 -0.38 -4.68 8.77
C GLU A 64 -0.46 -5.61 9.99
N ILE A 65 -0.25 -5.06 11.20
CA ILE A 65 -0.34 -5.81 12.46
C ILE A 65 -1.75 -6.38 12.65
N HIS A 66 -2.78 -5.58 12.40
CA HIS A 66 -4.19 -5.97 12.57
C HIS A 66 -4.59 -7.09 11.60
N LEU A 67 -4.10 -7.05 10.36
CA LEU A 67 -4.41 -8.05 9.33
C LEU A 67 -3.57 -9.32 9.42
N PHE A 68 -2.41 -9.27 10.05
CA PHE A 68 -1.45 -10.37 10.03
C PHE A 68 -2.04 -11.71 10.51
N PRO A 69 -2.85 -11.80 11.59
CA PRO A 69 -3.48 -13.06 11.98
C PRO A 69 -4.38 -13.65 10.89
N ARG A 70 -5.11 -12.82 10.15
CA ARG A 70 -5.97 -13.25 9.05
C ARG A 70 -5.16 -13.71 7.83
N ILE A 71 -4.06 -13.03 7.55
CA ILE A 71 -3.12 -13.41 6.48
C ILE A 71 -2.47 -14.77 6.80
N LEU A 72 -2.10 -15.00 8.05
CA LEU A 72 -1.60 -16.32 8.51
C LEU A 72 -2.65 -17.42 8.35
N GLN A 73 -3.91 -17.12 8.71
CA GLN A 73 -5.01 -18.07 8.55
C GLN A 73 -5.25 -18.39 7.06
N PHE A 74 -5.25 -17.38 6.20
CA PHE A 74 -5.33 -17.54 4.75
C PHE A 74 -4.23 -18.46 4.22
N ALA A 75 -2.98 -18.25 4.62
CA ALA A 75 -1.85 -19.07 4.21
C ALA A 75 -2.09 -20.55 4.57
N ARG A 76 -2.43 -20.82 5.84
CA ARG A 76 -2.69 -22.20 6.33
C ARG A 76 -3.82 -22.88 5.57
N ASN A 77 -4.93 -22.17 5.38
CA ASN A 77 -6.12 -22.71 4.71
C ASN A 77 -5.89 -23.05 3.24
N ASN A 78 -4.89 -22.40 2.61
CA ASN A 78 -4.56 -22.59 1.19
C ASN A 78 -3.25 -23.37 0.98
N GLY A 79 -2.68 -23.98 2.02
CA GLY A 79 -1.50 -24.84 1.90
C GLY A 79 -0.18 -24.08 1.71
N TYR A 80 -0.07 -22.86 2.25
CA TYR A 80 1.13 -22.04 2.21
C TYR A 80 1.72 -21.80 3.60
N SER A 81 3.03 -21.67 3.66
CA SER A 81 3.78 -21.08 4.76
C SER A 81 4.16 -19.65 4.41
N ILE A 82 4.19 -18.75 5.40
CA ILE A 82 4.65 -17.37 5.22
C ILE A 82 6.09 -17.26 5.67
N VAL A 83 6.94 -16.71 4.81
CA VAL A 83 8.29 -16.27 5.14
C VAL A 83 8.30 -14.75 5.08
N LEU A 84 8.61 -14.11 6.19
CA LEU A 84 8.76 -12.65 6.30
C LEU A 84 10.14 -12.23 5.83
N ALA A 85 10.25 -10.99 5.36
CA ALA A 85 11.54 -10.41 5.05
C ALA A 85 12.41 -10.29 6.31
N GLU A 86 13.68 -10.64 6.23
CA GLU A 86 14.63 -10.55 7.35
C GLU A 86 14.88 -9.10 7.78
N CYS A 87 14.77 -8.15 6.84
CA CYS A 87 14.94 -6.73 7.09
C CYS A 87 13.69 -5.95 6.68
N GLN A 88 13.35 -4.93 7.47
CA GLN A 88 12.13 -4.12 7.30
C GLN A 88 11.95 -3.52 5.90
N ASN A 89 13.04 -3.23 5.19
CA ASN A 89 13.00 -2.60 3.86
C ASN A 89 13.16 -3.58 2.71
N TRP A 90 13.15 -4.89 2.99
CA TRP A 90 13.26 -5.90 1.95
C TRP A 90 11.89 -6.20 1.35
N TYR A 91 11.93 -6.52 0.07
CA TYR A 91 10.77 -6.96 -0.70
C TYR A 91 10.60 -8.48 -0.61
N PRO A 92 9.38 -9.01 -0.57
CA PRO A 92 8.10 -8.40 -0.30
C PRO A 92 7.79 -8.36 1.21
N ASP A 93 6.65 -7.77 1.61
CA ASP A 93 6.16 -7.84 2.99
C ASP A 93 5.88 -9.31 3.39
N PHE A 94 5.33 -10.12 2.48
CA PHE A 94 5.03 -11.54 2.70
C PHE A 94 5.47 -12.39 1.52
N SER A 95 6.22 -13.47 1.79
CA SER A 95 6.50 -14.53 0.82
C SER A 95 5.67 -15.76 1.17
N PHE A 96 4.71 -16.12 0.33
CA PHE A 96 3.92 -17.34 0.45
C PHE A 96 4.67 -18.47 -0.25
N VAL A 97 5.08 -19.48 0.50
CA VAL A 97 5.79 -20.66 0.00
C VAL A 97 4.86 -21.86 0.07
N LYS A 98 4.61 -22.52 -1.04
CA LYS A 98 3.71 -23.67 -1.11
C LYS A 98 4.29 -24.85 -0.33
N ASN A 99 3.49 -25.48 0.54
CA ASN A 99 3.98 -26.49 1.49
C ASN A 99 4.42 -27.78 0.82
N ASP A 100 3.75 -28.19 -0.25
CA ASP A 100 4.03 -29.41 -1.01
C ASP A 100 5.05 -29.21 -2.15
N ASP A 101 5.29 -27.97 -2.59
CA ASP A 101 6.32 -27.60 -3.56
C ASP A 101 6.94 -26.24 -3.22
N GLN A 102 8.04 -26.27 -2.46
CA GLN A 102 8.74 -25.06 -2.05
C GLN A 102 9.38 -24.26 -3.20
N THR A 103 9.35 -24.76 -4.42
CA THR A 103 9.76 -23.99 -5.60
C THR A 103 8.71 -22.98 -6.01
N VAL A 104 7.43 -23.20 -5.65
CA VAL A 104 6.31 -22.29 -5.90
C VAL A 104 6.24 -21.25 -4.78
N LYS A 105 6.50 -20.01 -5.13
CA LYS A 105 6.50 -18.88 -4.20
C LYS A 105 5.72 -17.71 -4.78
N PHE A 106 4.95 -17.03 -3.95
CA PHE A 106 4.23 -15.80 -4.33
C PHE A 106 4.67 -14.65 -3.44
N ALA A 107 5.07 -13.55 -4.07
CA ALA A 107 5.37 -12.29 -3.38
C ALA A 107 4.07 -11.50 -3.19
N VAL A 108 3.76 -11.11 -1.97
CA VAL A 108 2.60 -10.25 -1.66
C VAL A 108 3.06 -9.04 -0.88
N ASP A 109 2.81 -7.87 -1.45
CA ASP A 109 3.11 -6.57 -0.85
C ASP A 109 1.81 -5.94 -0.32
N LEU A 110 1.79 -5.53 0.94
CA LEU A 110 0.68 -4.78 1.53
C LEU A 110 0.79 -3.31 1.12
N LYS A 111 -0.24 -2.79 0.50
CA LYS A 111 -0.28 -1.40 0.03
C LYS A 111 -1.47 -0.67 0.61
N THR A 112 -1.21 0.42 1.31
CA THR A 112 -2.25 1.26 1.87
C THR A 112 -2.26 2.62 1.19
N THR A 113 -3.44 3.15 0.93
CA THR A 113 -3.61 4.48 0.37
C THR A 113 -4.96 5.06 0.81
N TYR A 114 -5.09 6.38 0.78
CA TYR A 114 -6.33 7.06 1.14
C TYR A 114 -6.96 7.73 -0.08
N ARG A 115 -8.28 7.91 -0.02
CA ARG A 115 -9.02 8.69 -1.01
C ARG A 115 -8.53 10.12 -0.99
N ASP A 116 -8.20 10.63 -2.17
CA ASP A 116 -7.71 12.01 -2.29
C ASP A 116 -8.89 12.99 -2.16
N PRO A 117 -8.90 13.85 -1.13
CA PRO A 117 -10.02 14.77 -0.93
C PRO A 117 -10.14 15.83 -2.04
N ASN A 118 -9.04 16.12 -2.75
CA ASN A 118 -9.00 17.12 -3.81
C ASN A 118 -9.34 16.55 -5.19
N PHE A 119 -9.34 15.23 -5.33
CA PHE A 119 -9.57 14.53 -6.60
C PHE A 119 -10.55 13.38 -6.39
N PRO A 120 -11.86 13.63 -6.42
CA PRO A 120 -12.88 12.60 -6.26
C PRO A 120 -12.68 11.41 -7.20
N GLY A 121 -12.84 10.20 -6.68
CA GLY A 121 -12.59 8.96 -7.42
C GLY A 121 -11.13 8.54 -7.52
N HIS A 122 -10.19 9.34 -7.00
CA HIS A 122 -8.76 9.01 -6.95
C HIS A 122 -8.26 8.74 -5.53
N VAL A 123 -7.17 8.00 -5.46
CA VAL A 123 -6.37 7.84 -4.23
C VAL A 123 -5.13 8.73 -4.27
N ASN A 124 -4.48 8.94 -3.12
CA ASN A 124 -3.21 9.68 -3.06
C ASN A 124 -2.13 9.04 -3.96
N GLY A 125 -2.19 7.74 -4.14
CA GLY A 125 -1.23 6.92 -4.89
C GLY A 125 -0.36 6.09 -3.95
N PHE A 126 0.29 5.09 -4.51
CA PHE A 126 1.25 4.23 -3.81
C PHE A 126 2.31 3.76 -4.79
N THR A 127 3.37 3.14 -4.29
CA THR A 127 4.44 2.58 -5.11
C THR A 127 4.39 1.06 -5.11
N LEU A 128 4.82 0.47 -6.23
CA LEU A 128 4.81 -0.99 -6.43
C LEU A 128 6.20 -1.62 -6.23
N GLY A 129 7.02 -1.01 -5.39
CA GLY A 129 8.39 -1.41 -5.19
C GLY A 129 9.35 -0.87 -6.25
N SER A 130 10.63 -1.17 -6.09
CA SER A 130 11.69 -0.65 -6.94
C SER A 130 11.81 -1.43 -8.26
N HIS A 131 12.17 -0.74 -9.35
CA HIS A 131 12.74 -1.34 -10.55
C HIS A 131 14.27 -1.34 -10.52
N GLY A 132 14.87 -1.12 -9.36
CA GLY A 132 16.32 -1.10 -9.13
C GLY A 132 16.96 -2.49 -9.14
N ALA A 133 17.99 -2.68 -8.29
CA ALA A 133 18.90 -3.83 -8.38
C ALA A 133 18.17 -5.19 -8.46
N TYR A 134 17.32 -5.51 -7.48
CA TYR A 134 16.68 -6.84 -7.44
C TYR A 134 15.72 -7.11 -8.61
N PHE A 135 15.11 -6.07 -9.18
CA PHE A 135 14.20 -6.21 -10.32
C PHE A 135 14.97 -6.40 -11.64
N ARG A 136 16.06 -5.66 -11.84
CA ARG A 136 16.91 -5.76 -13.02
C ARG A 136 17.80 -6.99 -12.97
N GLU A 137 18.39 -7.27 -11.81
CA GLU A 137 19.23 -8.43 -11.53
C GLU A 137 18.39 -9.50 -10.81
N ARG A 138 17.55 -10.18 -11.57
CA ARG A 138 16.51 -11.09 -11.05
C ARG A 138 17.01 -12.25 -10.20
N THR A 139 18.31 -12.53 -10.20
CA THR A 139 18.99 -13.52 -9.36
C THR A 139 19.62 -12.90 -8.11
N SER A 140 19.60 -11.57 -7.99
CA SER A 140 20.15 -10.85 -6.84
C SER A 140 19.34 -11.13 -5.57
N THR A 141 20.05 -11.24 -4.44
CA THR A 141 19.48 -11.35 -3.08
C THR A 141 19.47 -10.00 -2.35
N LYS A 142 19.86 -8.91 -3.02
CA LYS A 142 19.98 -7.59 -2.41
C LYS A 142 18.60 -6.97 -2.16
N ASN A 143 18.25 -6.72 -0.90
CA ASN A 143 16.99 -6.12 -0.47
C ASN A 143 15.73 -6.90 -0.89
N ILE A 144 15.83 -8.21 -0.97
CA ILE A 144 14.72 -9.10 -1.33
C ILE A 144 14.86 -10.43 -0.59
N GLN A 145 13.76 -11.00 -0.12
CA GLN A 145 13.74 -12.24 0.67
C GLN A 145 14.16 -13.47 -0.14
N PHE A 146 13.64 -13.62 -1.35
CA PHE A 146 14.10 -14.58 -2.35
C PHE A 146 14.38 -13.83 -3.65
N PRO A 147 15.34 -14.27 -4.49
CA PRO A 147 15.56 -13.68 -5.79
C PRO A 147 14.27 -13.48 -6.58
N TYR A 148 14.13 -12.36 -7.27
CA TYR A 148 12.91 -12.00 -8.00
C TYR A 148 12.44 -13.11 -8.96
N ALA A 149 13.38 -13.77 -9.65
CA ALA A 149 13.11 -14.87 -10.57
C ALA A 149 12.58 -16.15 -9.89
N GLN A 150 12.66 -16.28 -8.58
CA GLN A 150 12.14 -17.44 -7.85
C GLN A 150 10.65 -17.31 -7.51
N TYR A 151 10.08 -16.10 -7.61
CA TYR A 151 8.66 -15.93 -7.40
C TYR A 151 7.86 -16.31 -8.64
N SER A 152 6.80 -17.05 -8.41
CA SER A 152 5.83 -17.49 -9.41
C SER A 152 4.84 -16.40 -9.80
N GLY A 153 4.74 -15.36 -8.97
CA GLY A 153 3.90 -14.18 -9.19
C GLY A 153 4.12 -13.14 -8.11
N HIS A 154 3.80 -11.89 -8.47
CA HIS A 154 3.95 -10.72 -7.62
C HIS A 154 2.60 -10.03 -7.48
N PHE A 155 2.09 -9.95 -6.25
CA PHE A 155 0.76 -9.44 -5.93
C PHE A 155 0.82 -8.25 -5.00
N CYS A 156 -0.19 -7.41 -5.08
CA CYS A 156 -0.49 -6.37 -4.11
C CYS A 156 -1.78 -6.74 -3.37
N LEU A 157 -1.73 -6.77 -2.05
CA LEU A 157 -2.88 -6.72 -1.17
C LEU A 157 -3.10 -5.25 -0.82
N GLY A 158 -4.14 -4.65 -1.36
CA GLY A 158 -4.34 -3.21 -1.26
C GLY A 158 -5.49 -2.83 -0.34
N ILE A 159 -5.32 -1.69 0.36
CA ILE A 159 -6.30 -1.10 1.26
C ILE A 159 -6.48 0.37 0.90
N ILE A 160 -7.70 0.73 0.52
CA ILE A 160 -8.11 2.10 0.29
C ILE A 160 -9.01 2.52 1.46
N TYR A 161 -8.71 3.65 2.09
CA TYR A 161 -9.49 4.18 3.20
C TYR A 161 -9.78 5.67 3.04
N THR A 162 -10.71 6.20 3.82
CA THR A 162 -10.96 7.63 3.99
C THR A 162 -10.33 8.06 5.31
N ARG A 163 -9.59 9.17 5.31
CA ARG A 163 -9.11 9.79 6.54
C ARG A 163 -10.25 10.52 7.22
N ALA A 164 -10.31 10.51 8.54
CA ALA A 164 -11.15 11.41 9.30
C ALA A 164 -10.66 12.86 9.09
N GLU A 165 -11.57 13.80 9.19
CA GLU A 165 -11.21 15.22 9.14
C GLU A 165 -10.53 15.62 10.46
N ALA A 166 -9.53 16.52 10.38
CA ALA A 166 -8.79 16.97 11.56
C ALA A 166 -9.67 17.57 12.67
N LYS A 167 -10.83 18.12 12.31
CA LYS A 167 -11.82 18.63 13.28
C LYS A 167 -12.53 17.53 14.08
N ASP A 168 -12.52 16.30 13.61
CA ASP A 168 -13.26 15.18 14.21
C ASP A 168 -12.37 14.36 15.18
N ILE A 169 -11.06 14.63 15.19
CA ILE A 169 -10.09 13.86 15.99
C ILE A 169 -9.07 14.80 16.61
N ASP A 170 -8.98 14.74 17.93
CA ASP A 170 -7.90 15.37 18.70
C ASP A 170 -6.84 14.31 19.03
N GLU A 171 -5.70 14.38 18.33
CA GLU A 171 -4.58 13.45 18.53
C GLU A 171 -3.89 13.65 19.90
N THR A 172 -4.20 14.73 20.62
CA THR A 172 -3.68 15.01 21.97
C THR A 172 -4.61 14.52 23.08
N GLU A 173 -5.83 14.10 22.72
CA GLU A 173 -6.82 13.63 23.69
C GLU A 173 -6.42 12.26 24.24
N ILE A 174 -6.46 12.12 25.57
CA ILE A 174 -6.29 10.84 26.27
C ILE A 174 -7.65 10.41 26.79
N ILE A 175 -8.08 9.19 26.39
CA ILE A 175 -9.37 8.64 26.79
C ILE A 175 -9.11 7.56 27.84
N ARG A 176 -9.64 7.75 29.05
CA ARG A 176 -9.51 6.75 30.11
C ARG A 176 -10.68 5.80 30.10
N VAL A 177 -10.36 4.50 30.01
CA VAL A 177 -11.37 3.43 30.10
C VAL A 177 -11.65 3.10 31.57
N ARG A 178 -12.94 3.11 31.94
CA ARG A 178 -13.41 2.66 33.25
C ARG A 178 -14.31 1.46 33.13
N GLU A 179 -14.21 0.56 34.09
CA GLU A 179 -15.04 -0.66 34.15
C GLU A 179 -16.42 -0.39 34.75
N LEU A 180 -16.52 0.63 35.63
CA LEU A 180 -17.77 0.99 36.32
C LEU A 180 -18.03 2.49 36.19
N ALA A 181 -19.29 2.86 35.87
CA ALA A 181 -19.73 4.24 35.70
C ALA A 181 -19.64 5.10 36.98
N ASP A 182 -19.75 4.49 38.17
CA ASP A 182 -19.86 5.21 39.45
C ASP A 182 -18.54 5.86 39.94
N GLU A 183 -17.43 5.61 39.27
CA GLU A 183 -16.15 6.24 39.63
C GLU A 183 -15.94 7.63 38.99
N GLU A 184 -16.86 8.11 38.17
CA GLU A 184 -16.70 9.33 37.37
C GLU A 184 -16.52 10.63 38.21
N ASN A 185 -17.01 10.65 39.43
CA ASN A 185 -17.12 11.87 40.21
C ASN A 185 -15.95 12.15 41.16
N LYS A 186 -14.90 11.33 41.22
CA LYS A 186 -13.87 11.42 42.29
C LYS A 186 -12.53 12.00 41.88
N THR A 187 -12.28 12.20 40.60
CA THR A 187 -10.99 12.79 40.18
C THR A 187 -11.23 13.96 39.25
N GLY A 188 -10.73 15.13 39.57
CA GLY A 188 -10.66 16.32 38.70
C GLY A 188 -9.74 16.04 37.49
N ALA A 189 -9.97 14.94 36.79
CA ALA A 189 -9.12 14.42 35.76
C ALA A 189 -9.34 15.14 34.44
N LYS A 190 -8.25 15.53 33.81
CA LYS A 190 -8.16 16.09 32.46
C LYS A 190 -8.44 15.06 31.34
N TYR A 191 -9.11 13.95 31.64
CA TYR A 191 -9.30 12.85 30.70
C TYR A 191 -10.77 12.78 30.29
N LYS A 192 -11.01 12.57 29.01
CA LYS A 192 -12.32 12.09 28.56
C LYS A 192 -12.50 10.65 29.00
N VAL A 193 -13.61 10.34 29.63
CA VAL A 193 -13.87 9.01 30.21
C VAL A 193 -14.85 8.24 29.33
N THR A 194 -14.59 6.96 29.10
CA THR A 194 -15.51 6.03 28.42
C THR A 194 -15.56 4.71 29.18
N ALA A 195 -16.71 4.03 29.16
CA ALA A 195 -16.87 2.68 29.67
C ALA A 195 -16.36 1.64 28.68
N VAL A 196 -15.99 0.44 29.17
CA VAL A 196 -15.49 -0.65 28.32
C VAL A 196 -16.48 -1.05 27.23
N ASP A 197 -17.77 -1.05 27.53
CA ASP A 197 -18.83 -1.36 26.59
C ASP A 197 -19.12 -0.24 25.57
N ASN A 198 -18.59 0.97 25.81
CA ASN A 198 -18.78 2.14 24.96
C ASN A 198 -17.54 2.53 24.12
N LEU A 199 -16.59 1.62 23.94
CA LEU A 199 -15.38 1.89 23.12
C LEU A 199 -15.73 2.26 21.66
N ARG A 200 -16.88 1.86 21.17
CA ARG A 200 -17.36 2.23 19.83
C ARG A 200 -17.57 3.75 19.65
N SER A 201 -17.80 4.50 20.73
CA SER A 201 -17.99 5.95 20.70
C SER A 201 -16.70 6.71 20.37
N ILE A 202 -15.53 6.05 20.49
CA ILE A 202 -14.25 6.65 20.15
C ILE A 202 -14.16 6.75 18.62
N ALA A 203 -13.95 7.96 18.11
CA ALA A 203 -13.80 8.20 16.69
C ALA A 203 -12.55 7.51 16.13
N SER A 204 -12.66 6.96 14.94
CA SER A 204 -11.53 6.35 14.24
C SER A 204 -10.86 7.35 13.32
N VAL A 205 -9.52 7.34 13.26
CA VAL A 205 -8.71 8.17 12.34
C VAL A 205 -8.94 7.84 10.88
N VAL A 206 -9.46 6.64 10.58
CA VAL A 206 -9.77 6.17 9.21
C VAL A 206 -11.08 5.38 9.19
N LYS A 207 -11.74 5.41 8.03
CA LYS A 207 -13.02 4.74 7.77
C LYS A 207 -13.19 4.36 6.30
N ASP A 208 -14.32 3.73 5.96
CA ASP A 208 -14.75 3.43 4.59
C ASP A 208 -13.71 2.63 3.79
N PHE A 209 -13.34 1.49 4.32
CA PHE A 209 -12.33 0.63 3.71
C PHE A 209 -12.81 -0.03 2.43
N LYS A 210 -11.92 -0.10 1.44
CA LYS A 210 -12.02 -1.01 0.29
C LYS A 210 -10.75 -1.82 0.20
N PHE A 211 -10.90 -3.12 0.02
CA PHE A 211 -9.80 -4.07 -0.13
C PHE A 211 -9.73 -4.55 -1.57
N PHE A 212 -8.53 -4.80 -2.05
CA PHE A 212 -8.31 -5.43 -3.34
C PHE A 212 -7.07 -6.32 -3.32
N ALA A 213 -7.05 -7.33 -4.16
CA ALA A 213 -5.86 -8.11 -4.45
C ALA A 213 -5.68 -8.17 -5.96
N CYS A 214 -4.48 -7.86 -6.42
CA CYS A 214 -4.19 -7.80 -7.84
C CYS A 214 -2.72 -8.10 -8.10
N GLU A 215 -2.44 -8.66 -9.26
CA GLU A 215 -1.06 -8.78 -9.74
C GLU A 215 -0.44 -7.39 -9.91
N LYS A 216 0.81 -7.24 -9.46
CA LYS A 216 1.54 -5.97 -9.43
C LYS A 216 1.51 -5.22 -10.77
N TRP A 217 1.72 -5.92 -11.88
CA TRP A 217 1.76 -5.32 -13.21
C TRP A 217 0.42 -4.74 -13.67
N LYS A 218 -0.70 -5.27 -13.18
CA LYS A 218 -2.06 -4.76 -13.49
C LYS A 218 -2.38 -3.44 -12.77
N LEU A 219 -1.57 -3.03 -11.80
CA LEU A 219 -1.75 -1.78 -11.05
C LEU A 219 -0.77 -0.69 -11.48
N ALA A 220 0.20 -1.03 -12.32
CA ALA A 220 1.29 -0.14 -12.67
C ALA A 220 0.86 0.96 -13.64
N SER A 221 1.37 2.17 -13.38
CA SER A 221 1.51 3.22 -14.39
C SER A 221 2.80 3.01 -15.20
N ASP A 222 3.03 3.82 -16.22
CA ASP A 222 4.30 3.89 -16.95
C ASP A 222 5.24 4.97 -16.41
N LYS A 223 4.98 5.50 -15.22
CA LYS A 223 5.76 6.55 -14.57
C LYS A 223 6.32 6.06 -13.24
N GLN A 224 7.45 6.61 -12.84
CA GLN A 224 7.97 6.46 -11.49
C GLN A 224 6.99 7.07 -10.48
N GLY A 225 6.91 6.43 -9.31
CA GLY A 225 6.24 6.98 -8.15
C GLY A 225 7.06 8.14 -7.53
N SER A 226 6.53 8.70 -6.46
CA SER A 226 7.19 9.77 -5.70
C SER A 226 8.44 9.26 -4.96
N GLY A 227 9.44 10.13 -4.79
CA GLY A 227 10.63 9.90 -3.98
C GLY A 227 11.90 9.72 -4.80
N ASN A 228 13.05 9.71 -4.09
CA ASN A 228 14.39 9.59 -4.67
C ASN A 228 14.76 8.16 -5.08
N THR A 229 13.86 7.21 -4.89
CA THR A 229 14.07 5.79 -5.21
C THR A 229 13.48 5.47 -6.58
N ALA A 230 14.06 4.48 -7.25
CA ALA A 230 13.58 3.99 -8.54
C ALA A 230 12.27 3.17 -8.38
N ASN A 231 11.25 3.74 -7.76
CA ASN A 231 9.98 3.07 -7.49
C ASN A 231 9.01 3.14 -8.68
N ILE A 232 8.39 2.02 -8.96
CA ILE A 232 7.31 1.91 -9.94
C ILE A 232 6.06 2.61 -9.40
N GLY A 233 5.46 3.53 -10.16
CA GLY A 233 4.23 4.21 -9.77
C GLY A 233 2.99 3.37 -10.02
N SER A 234 1.97 3.52 -9.17
CA SER A 234 0.65 2.93 -9.41
C SER A 234 -0.26 3.86 -10.20
N ILE A 235 -1.33 3.30 -10.78
CA ILE A 235 -2.50 4.05 -11.18
C ILE A 235 -3.21 4.62 -9.95
N THR A 236 -4.05 5.65 -10.11
CA THR A 236 -4.66 6.36 -8.97
C THR A 236 -6.19 6.41 -8.99
N TYR A 237 -6.85 6.06 -10.10
CA TYR A 237 -8.29 6.02 -10.16
C TYR A 237 -8.83 4.74 -9.52
N ILE A 238 -9.74 4.87 -8.57
CA ILE A 238 -10.17 3.77 -7.68
C ILE A 238 -10.77 2.61 -8.48
N ASP A 239 -11.66 2.88 -9.42
CA ASP A 239 -12.32 1.80 -10.16
C ASP A 239 -11.33 1.04 -11.06
N ASP A 240 -10.34 1.73 -11.63
CA ASP A 240 -9.27 1.09 -12.40
C ASP A 240 -8.36 0.24 -11.51
N ILE A 241 -8.08 0.69 -10.27
CA ILE A 241 -7.33 -0.10 -9.28
C ILE A 241 -8.10 -1.38 -8.93
N LEU A 242 -9.38 -1.27 -8.61
CA LEU A 242 -10.22 -2.41 -8.23
C LEU A 242 -10.41 -3.40 -9.39
N ALA A 243 -10.42 -2.92 -10.63
CA ALA A 243 -10.50 -3.72 -11.84
C ALA A 243 -9.15 -4.29 -12.30
N GLY A 244 -8.02 -3.84 -11.72
CA GLY A 244 -6.68 -4.19 -12.23
C GLY A 244 -6.43 -3.66 -13.64
N ASN A 245 -6.89 -2.46 -13.94
CA ASN A 245 -6.89 -1.87 -15.27
C ASN A 245 -5.76 -0.84 -15.46
N GLY A 246 -4.54 -1.20 -15.04
CA GLY A 246 -3.35 -0.37 -15.24
C GLY A 246 -2.86 -0.37 -16.68
N VAL A 247 -1.83 0.43 -16.92
CA VAL A 247 -1.27 0.70 -18.27
C VAL A 247 -0.91 -0.59 -19.01
N PHE A 248 -0.45 -1.61 -18.28
CA PHE A 248 0.03 -2.88 -18.85
C PHE A 248 -1.05 -3.97 -18.92
N SER A 249 -2.27 -3.73 -18.47
CA SER A 249 -3.28 -4.78 -18.28
C SER A 249 -3.65 -5.53 -19.57
N LYS A 250 -3.53 -4.89 -20.74
CA LYS A 250 -3.71 -5.53 -22.07
C LYS A 250 -2.41 -5.97 -22.71
N LEU A 251 -1.27 -5.47 -22.23
CA LEU A 251 0.06 -5.84 -22.73
C LEU A 251 0.58 -7.13 -22.09
N GLY A 252 0.34 -7.30 -20.80
CA GLY A 252 0.78 -8.44 -20.01
C GLY A 252 2.03 -8.18 -19.17
N GLU A 253 2.33 -9.16 -18.30
CA GLU A 253 3.43 -9.10 -17.34
C GLU A 253 4.81 -9.01 -17.99
N GLU A 254 5.02 -9.74 -19.10
CA GLU A 254 6.30 -9.72 -19.83
C GLU A 254 6.66 -8.31 -20.31
N TRP A 255 5.67 -7.59 -20.85
CA TRP A 255 5.86 -6.21 -21.29
C TRP A 255 6.11 -5.25 -20.12
N PHE A 256 5.45 -5.46 -18.99
CA PHE A 256 5.71 -4.71 -17.76
C PHE A 256 7.14 -4.92 -17.28
N ASP A 257 7.58 -6.16 -17.21
CA ASP A 257 8.92 -6.54 -16.76
C ASP A 257 10.00 -5.94 -17.68
N GLU A 258 9.87 -6.15 -18.99
CA GLU A 258 10.83 -5.61 -19.95
C GLU A 258 10.87 -4.09 -19.94
N TYR A 259 9.72 -3.43 -19.82
CA TYR A 259 9.66 -1.96 -19.75
C TYR A 259 10.45 -1.43 -18.56
N TRP A 260 10.19 -1.95 -17.37
CA TRP A 260 10.83 -1.45 -16.16
C TRP A 260 12.32 -1.83 -16.05
N MET A 261 12.73 -2.94 -16.65
CA MET A 261 14.15 -3.27 -16.79
C MET A 261 14.90 -2.27 -17.70
N ASN A 262 14.22 -1.72 -18.69
CA ASN A 262 14.78 -0.77 -19.66
C ASN A 262 14.55 0.71 -19.31
N TYR A 263 13.65 1.01 -18.37
CA TYR A 263 13.26 2.37 -18.02
C TYR A 263 14.44 3.24 -17.60
N GLY A 264 14.66 4.32 -18.36
CA GLY A 264 15.71 5.30 -18.10
C GLY A 264 17.15 4.85 -18.39
N VAL A 265 17.38 3.57 -18.75
CA VAL A 265 18.72 3.04 -19.11
C VAL A 265 18.87 2.82 -20.61
N THR A 266 17.83 2.30 -21.27
CA THR A 266 17.83 2.15 -22.74
C THR A 266 17.49 3.48 -23.39
N THR A 267 18.18 3.81 -24.48
CA THR A 267 17.95 5.03 -25.24
C THR A 267 17.42 4.71 -26.64
N MET A 268 16.60 5.60 -27.17
CA MET A 268 16.14 5.58 -28.56
C MET A 268 16.49 6.90 -29.25
N ILE A 269 16.58 6.90 -30.58
CA ILE A 269 16.84 8.13 -31.36
C ILE A 269 15.51 8.83 -31.65
N LYS A 270 15.32 10.02 -31.09
CA LYS A 270 14.21 10.93 -31.39
C LYS A 270 14.76 12.26 -31.89
N LYS A 271 14.27 12.73 -33.05
CA LYS A 271 14.71 14.00 -33.65
C LYS A 271 16.25 14.13 -33.68
N ARG A 272 16.94 13.07 -34.08
CA ARG A 272 18.41 12.98 -34.16
C ARG A 272 19.16 13.09 -32.80
N LYS A 273 18.45 12.92 -31.68
CA LYS A 273 19.06 12.91 -30.33
C LYS A 273 18.76 11.58 -29.63
N ALA A 274 19.74 11.06 -28.89
CA ALA A 274 19.53 9.92 -28.02
C ALA A 274 18.72 10.36 -26.79
N VAL A 275 17.54 9.75 -26.58
CA VAL A 275 16.63 10.06 -25.48
C VAL A 275 16.35 8.78 -24.69
N PRO A 276 16.47 8.79 -23.34
CA PRO A 276 16.16 7.63 -22.55
C PRO A 276 14.66 7.30 -22.63
N ILE A 277 14.34 6.01 -22.71
CA ILE A 277 12.97 5.52 -22.73
C ILE A 277 12.34 5.70 -21.34
N LYS A 278 11.30 6.52 -21.23
CA LYS A 278 10.56 6.83 -20.00
C LYS A 278 9.03 6.85 -20.19
N SER A 279 8.55 6.31 -21.31
CA SER A 279 7.13 6.09 -21.55
C SER A 279 6.90 4.75 -22.22
N ILE A 280 5.75 4.13 -21.94
CA ILE A 280 5.38 2.85 -22.56
C ILE A 280 5.22 2.99 -24.09
N SER A 281 4.72 4.14 -24.58
CA SER A 281 4.59 4.39 -26.01
C SER A 281 5.94 4.38 -26.71
N ASP A 282 6.97 4.99 -26.09
CA ASP A 282 8.33 4.99 -26.63
C ASP A 282 8.95 3.59 -26.61
N PHE A 283 8.68 2.84 -25.54
CA PHE A 283 9.18 1.48 -25.42
C PHE A 283 8.58 0.55 -26.49
N LEU A 284 7.26 0.63 -26.69
CA LEU A 284 6.59 -0.14 -27.75
C LEU A 284 7.08 0.24 -29.14
N GLU A 285 7.36 1.53 -29.40
CA GLU A 285 7.97 1.96 -30.64
C GLU A 285 9.36 1.34 -30.84
N PHE A 286 10.19 1.39 -29.81
CA PHE A 286 11.54 0.81 -29.83
C PHE A 286 11.51 -0.71 -30.06
N LYS A 287 10.58 -1.44 -29.42
CA LYS A 287 10.41 -2.90 -29.51
C LYS A 287 9.50 -3.33 -30.68
N LYS A 288 8.96 -2.39 -31.46
CA LYS A 288 7.96 -2.64 -32.52
C LYS A 288 6.70 -3.35 -32.01
N GLY A 289 6.28 -3.01 -30.77
CA GLY A 289 5.08 -3.55 -30.14
C GLY A 289 3.81 -2.83 -30.55
N ASP A 290 2.68 -3.40 -30.17
CA ASP A 290 1.34 -2.88 -30.52
C ASP A 290 0.89 -1.79 -29.53
N LYS A 291 0.94 -0.53 -29.97
CA LYS A 291 0.53 0.63 -29.17
C LYS A 291 -0.97 0.66 -28.85
N SER A 292 -1.82 -0.04 -29.61
CA SER A 292 -3.27 -0.09 -29.35
C SER A 292 -3.62 -0.82 -28.06
N LYS A 293 -2.68 -1.60 -27.52
CA LYS A 293 -2.81 -2.29 -26.25
C LYS A 293 -2.46 -1.45 -25.01
N ILE A 294 -2.01 -0.20 -25.20
CA ILE A 294 -1.81 0.71 -24.08
C ILE A 294 -3.18 1.08 -23.50
N VAL A 295 -3.37 0.81 -22.22
CA VAL A 295 -4.58 1.26 -21.53
C VAL A 295 -4.42 2.72 -21.11
N GLU A 296 -5.34 3.57 -21.57
CA GLU A 296 -5.42 4.95 -21.11
C GLU A 296 -5.95 5.00 -19.68
N ILE A 297 -5.13 5.53 -18.76
CA ILE A 297 -5.51 5.67 -17.37
C ILE A 297 -6.08 7.06 -17.08
N LYS A 298 -7.08 7.11 -16.22
CA LYS A 298 -7.58 8.37 -15.68
C LYS A 298 -6.54 9.01 -14.78
N THR A 299 -6.17 10.25 -15.07
CA THR A 299 -5.18 11.00 -14.29
C THR A 299 -5.86 12.14 -13.54
N LYS A 300 -5.28 12.53 -12.41
CA LYS A 300 -5.72 13.70 -11.63
C LYS A 300 -5.57 14.96 -12.50
N LYS A 301 -6.66 15.53 -12.96
CA LYS A 301 -6.66 16.82 -13.66
C LYS A 301 -6.94 17.91 -12.64
N ARG A 302 -6.01 18.85 -12.46
CA ARG A 302 -6.28 20.07 -11.71
C ARG A 302 -7.33 20.87 -12.48
N THR A 303 -8.55 20.96 -11.97
CA THR A 303 -9.48 22.02 -12.34
C THR A 303 -8.89 23.30 -11.77
N GLY A 304 -8.54 24.27 -12.66
CA GLY A 304 -7.88 25.52 -12.25
C GLY A 304 -8.74 26.34 -11.29
N LYS A 305 -8.69 26.01 -10.01
CA LYS A 305 -9.12 26.82 -8.88
C LYS A 305 -7.96 26.87 -7.88
N GLU A 306 -7.73 28.09 -7.44
CA GLU A 306 -6.68 28.54 -6.53
C GLU A 306 -6.46 27.61 -5.33
N ARG A 307 -5.19 27.49 -4.94
CA ARG A 307 -4.81 26.83 -3.68
C ARG A 307 -5.47 27.59 -2.55
N PRO A 308 -6.16 26.93 -1.60
CA PRO A 308 -6.35 27.52 -0.29
C PRO A 308 -4.95 27.67 0.31
N ASP A 309 -4.61 28.89 0.70
CA ASP A 309 -3.33 29.21 1.33
C ASP A 309 -3.06 28.28 2.50
N ALA A 310 -2.00 27.50 2.39
CA ALA A 310 -1.46 26.73 3.48
C ALA A 310 -0.74 27.68 4.44
N ASN A 311 -1.49 28.37 5.27
CA ASN A 311 -0.95 29.07 6.44
C ASN A 311 -0.56 28.04 7.52
N PHE A 312 0.58 27.38 7.31
CA PHE A 312 1.36 26.81 8.40
C PHE A 312 2.35 27.89 8.86
N SER A 313 1.94 28.70 9.82
CA SER A 313 2.84 29.58 10.55
C SER A 313 3.77 28.71 11.40
N SER A 314 4.97 28.48 10.91
CA SER A 314 6.09 28.01 11.73
C SER A 314 6.48 29.15 12.68
N THR A 315 5.97 29.14 13.89
CA THR A 315 6.51 29.94 15.00
C THR A 315 7.86 29.36 15.41
N ASN A 316 8.91 29.78 14.73
CA ASN A 316 10.28 29.71 15.24
C ASN A 316 10.42 30.69 16.40
N GLN A 317 10.28 30.23 17.64
CA GLN A 317 10.83 30.94 18.79
C GLN A 317 12.35 30.78 18.75
N LYS A 318 13.02 31.85 18.29
CA LYS A 318 14.42 32.09 18.61
C LYS A 318 14.50 32.47 20.10
N SER A 319 14.97 31.55 20.94
CA SER A 319 15.50 31.93 22.25
C SER A 319 16.86 32.60 22.02
N GLY A 320 16.91 33.91 22.25
CA GLY A 320 18.14 34.64 22.31
C GLY A 320 18.93 34.25 23.54
N ASP A 321 20.16 33.82 23.33
CA ASP A 321 21.22 33.88 24.33
C ASP A 321 21.71 35.31 24.42
N GLN A 322 21.56 35.90 25.60
CA GLN A 322 22.36 37.04 26.03
C GLN A 322 22.91 36.78 27.43
N ASP A 323 24.25 36.80 27.48
CA ASP A 323 25.13 37.21 28.60
C ASP A 323 25.15 36.37 29.91
N LYS A 324 26.17 35.60 30.16
CA LYS A 324 27.42 35.93 30.91
C LYS A 324 28.38 34.73 30.94
#